data_d3869b932f8a94c5e5cc16f7b35531eb
#
_entry.id   d3869b932f8a94c5e5cc16f7b35531eb
#
_cell.length_a   1.000
_cell.length_b   1.000
_cell.length_c   1.000
_cell.angle_alpha   90.00
_cell.angle_beta   90.00
_cell.angle_gamma   90.00
#
_symmetry.space_group_name_H-M   'P 1'
#
loop_
_entity.id
_entity.type
_entity.pdbx_description
1 polymer ?
#
loop_
_entity_poly.entity_id
_entity_poly.type
_entity_poly.pdbx_seq_one_letter_code
_entity_poly.pdbx_strand_id
1 'polypeptide(L)'
;FKNKIFTKKEILYCENKKNPASFYAKRFAAKEAFAKALGTGIRKNISFKNIEISNNRYGKPIIILSGSVDGFLKKKIRNKKYNIYLSLSDDKPWAHATVIISYI
;
A
#
# COMPACT_ATOMS: atom_id res chain seq x y z
N PHE A 1 3.29 -14.91 8.96
CA PHE A 1 3.83 -13.60 8.59
C PHE A 1 3.03 -12.91 7.48
N LYS A 2 2.81 -13.62 6.36
CA LYS A 2 2.03 -13.06 5.24
C LYS A 2 0.66 -12.58 5.68
N ASN A 3 -0.02 -13.35 6.52
CA ASN A 3 -1.37 -13.03 6.96
C ASN A 3 -1.47 -11.80 7.86
N LYS A 4 -0.35 -11.34 8.41
CA LYS A 4 -0.32 -10.12 9.22
C LYS A 4 -0.09 -8.87 8.38
N ILE A 5 0.52 -9.04 7.22
CA ILE A 5 0.94 -7.93 6.36
C ILE A 5 0.00 -7.74 5.17
N PHE A 6 -0.43 -8.86 4.57
CA PHE A 6 -1.17 -8.84 3.31
C PHE A 6 -2.60 -9.31 3.50
N THR A 7 -3.51 -8.69 2.75
CA THR A 7 -4.90 -9.16 2.68
C THR A 7 -4.99 -10.44 1.88
N LYS A 8 -6.11 -11.13 2.01
CA LYS A 8 -6.34 -12.35 1.22
C LYS A 8 -6.28 -12.07 -0.28
N LYS A 9 -6.78 -10.91 -0.72
CA LYS A 9 -6.72 -10.51 -2.13
C LYS A 9 -5.29 -10.34 -2.60
N GLU A 10 -4.45 -9.71 -1.79
CA GLU A 10 -3.04 -9.52 -2.11
C GLU A 10 -2.31 -10.86 -2.21
N ILE A 11 -2.58 -11.75 -1.25
CA ILE A 11 -1.96 -13.07 -1.26
C ILE A 11 -2.37 -13.85 -2.50
N LEU A 12 -3.67 -13.86 -2.82
CA LEU A 12 -4.16 -14.56 -4.00
C LEU A 12 -3.52 -14.02 -5.28
N TYR A 13 -3.43 -12.71 -5.39
CA TYR A 13 -2.81 -12.07 -6.55
C TYR A 13 -1.34 -12.49 -6.70
N CYS A 14 -0.57 -12.42 -5.63
CA CYS A 14 0.85 -12.73 -5.66
C CYS A 14 1.13 -14.21 -5.92
N GLU A 15 0.35 -15.10 -5.29
CA GLU A 15 0.55 -16.54 -5.45
C GLU A 15 0.25 -17.04 -6.85
N ASN A 16 -0.56 -16.30 -7.61
CA ASN A 16 -0.85 -16.66 -8.99
C ASN A 16 0.25 -16.26 -9.99
N LYS A 17 1.31 -15.63 -9.52
CA LYS A 17 2.41 -15.20 -10.38
C LYS A 17 3.51 -16.26 -10.42
N LYS A 18 4.30 -16.25 -11.48
CA LYS A 18 5.43 -17.18 -11.61
C LYS A 18 6.50 -16.95 -10.54
N ASN A 19 6.67 -15.69 -10.15
CA ASN A 19 7.62 -15.31 -9.12
C ASN A 19 6.88 -14.51 -8.02
N PRO A 20 6.20 -15.21 -7.11
CA PRO A 20 5.43 -14.50 -6.08
C PRO A 20 6.26 -13.56 -5.22
N ALA A 21 7.51 -13.92 -4.92
CA ALA A 21 8.36 -13.13 -4.05
C ALA A 21 8.53 -11.69 -4.55
N SER A 22 8.71 -11.51 -5.85
CA SER A 22 8.85 -10.19 -6.47
C SER A 22 7.59 -9.33 -6.25
N PHE A 23 6.42 -9.94 -6.37
CA PHE A 23 5.16 -9.22 -6.21
C PHE A 23 4.87 -8.90 -4.75
N TYR A 24 5.22 -9.79 -3.83
CA TYR A 24 5.13 -9.48 -2.40
C TYR A 24 6.06 -8.33 -2.03
N ALA A 25 7.28 -8.35 -2.54
CA ALA A 25 8.26 -7.30 -2.25
C ALA A 25 7.78 -5.93 -2.70
N LYS A 26 7.21 -5.83 -3.91
CA LYS A 26 6.68 -4.57 -4.42
C LYS A 26 5.52 -4.07 -3.57
N ARG A 27 4.61 -4.97 -3.17
CA ARG A 27 3.48 -4.59 -2.35
C ARG A 27 3.91 -4.15 -0.95
N PHE A 28 4.87 -4.85 -0.38
CA PHE A 28 5.39 -4.46 0.93
C PHE A 28 6.07 -3.08 0.86
N ALA A 29 6.87 -2.85 -0.17
CA ALA A 29 7.50 -1.54 -0.37
C ALA A 29 6.46 -0.43 -0.48
N ALA A 30 5.35 -0.70 -1.18
CA ALA A 30 4.25 0.27 -1.31
C ALA A 30 3.61 0.59 0.04
N LYS A 31 3.38 -0.44 0.85
CA LYS A 31 2.79 -0.25 2.19
C LYS A 31 3.70 0.59 3.08
N GLU A 32 5.00 0.31 3.05
CA GLU A 32 5.98 1.10 3.80
C GLU A 32 6.05 2.53 3.31
N ALA A 33 6.07 2.72 1.99
CA ALA A 33 6.12 4.06 1.40
C ALA A 33 4.89 4.87 1.79
N PHE A 34 3.71 4.25 1.79
CA PHE A 34 2.49 4.94 2.22
C PHE A 34 2.57 5.32 3.71
N ALA A 35 3.01 4.41 4.55
CA ALA A 35 3.13 4.69 5.99
C ALA A 35 4.07 5.87 6.24
N LYS A 36 5.18 5.94 5.50
CA LYS A 36 6.11 7.07 5.61
C LYS A 36 5.48 8.36 5.11
N ALA A 37 4.78 8.31 3.98
CA ALA A 37 4.10 9.49 3.45
C ALA A 37 3.03 10.00 4.40
N LEU A 38 2.38 9.11 5.13
CA LEU A 38 1.40 9.46 6.14
C LEU A 38 2.04 10.15 7.35
N GLY A 39 3.34 9.97 7.55
CA GLY A 39 4.09 10.62 8.60
C GLY A 39 4.03 9.95 9.96
N THR A 40 3.52 8.72 10.03
CA THR A 40 3.40 8.00 11.30
C THR A 40 4.41 6.88 11.46
N GLY A 41 4.97 6.39 10.36
CA GLY A 41 5.68 5.13 10.39
C GLY A 41 4.76 4.00 10.78
N ILE A 42 5.34 2.90 11.22
CA ILE A 42 4.57 1.75 11.71
C ILE A 42 4.27 1.99 13.17
N ARG A 43 3.00 2.24 13.49
CA ARG A 43 2.56 2.47 14.85
C ARG A 43 1.52 1.45 15.27
N LYS A 44 1.20 1.43 16.57
CA LYS A 44 0.27 0.49 17.18
C LYS A 44 -1.06 0.36 16.45
N ASN A 45 -1.56 1.45 15.90
CA ASN A 45 -2.89 1.49 15.30
C ASN A 45 -2.88 1.36 13.79
N ILE A 46 -1.72 1.17 13.20
CA ILE A 46 -1.61 1.02 11.76
C ILE A 46 -1.28 -0.42 11.41
N SER A 47 -2.23 -1.06 10.76
CA SER A 47 -2.04 -2.40 10.22
C SER A 47 -1.75 -2.29 8.73
N PHE A 48 -0.72 -2.99 8.27
CA PHE A 48 -0.42 -3.05 6.84
C PHE A 48 -1.55 -3.62 6.01
N LYS A 49 -2.41 -4.46 6.61
CA LYS A 49 -3.60 -4.97 5.92
C LYS A 49 -4.58 -3.85 5.57
N ASN A 50 -4.58 -2.77 6.34
CA ASN A 50 -5.47 -1.64 6.07
C ASN A 50 -4.96 -0.75 4.94
N ILE A 51 -3.77 -1.05 4.42
CA ILE A 51 -3.17 -0.40 3.26
C ILE A 51 -3.08 -1.45 2.16
N GLU A 52 -4.21 -1.71 1.50
CA GLU A 52 -4.24 -2.76 0.47
C GLU A 52 -3.75 -2.23 -0.86
N ILE A 53 -2.83 -2.98 -1.47
CA ILE A 53 -2.36 -2.66 -2.80
C ILE A 53 -3.13 -3.53 -3.78
N SER A 54 -3.81 -2.88 -4.69
CA SER A 54 -4.64 -3.55 -5.69
C SER A 54 -4.26 -3.03 -7.08
N ASN A 55 -4.97 -3.47 -8.09
CA ASN A 55 -4.80 -2.98 -9.44
C ASN A 55 -6.16 -2.56 -9.98
N ASN A 56 -6.21 -1.44 -10.71
CA ASN A 56 -7.45 -1.07 -11.36
C ASN A 56 -7.65 -1.96 -12.61
N ARG A 57 -8.75 -1.75 -13.33
CA ARG A 57 -9.06 -2.59 -14.49
C ARG A 57 -8.04 -2.47 -15.62
N TYR A 58 -7.22 -1.43 -15.61
CA TYR A 58 -6.14 -1.24 -16.59
C TYR A 58 -4.80 -1.79 -16.13
N GLY A 59 -4.77 -2.44 -14.97
CA GLY A 59 -3.54 -2.99 -14.41
C GLY A 59 -2.70 -2.03 -13.61
N LYS A 60 -3.14 -0.77 -13.47
CA LYS A 60 -2.39 0.23 -12.72
C LYS A 60 -2.52 -0.04 -11.21
N PRO A 61 -1.40 -0.03 -10.45
CA PRO A 61 -1.48 -0.22 -9.00
C PRO A 61 -2.18 0.94 -8.32
N ILE A 62 -3.03 0.61 -7.36
CA ILE A 62 -3.77 1.58 -6.55
C ILE A 62 -3.72 1.16 -5.09
N ILE A 63 -3.95 2.13 -4.20
CA ILE A 63 -4.01 1.90 -2.76
C ILE A 63 -5.45 2.03 -2.30
N ILE A 64 -5.93 1.03 -1.57
CA ILE A 64 -7.24 1.05 -0.95
C ILE A 64 -7.06 1.06 0.55
N LEU A 65 -7.58 2.09 1.20
CA LEU A 65 -7.48 2.26 2.65
C LEU A 65 -8.71 1.72 3.35
N SER A 66 -8.52 1.17 4.53
CA SER A 66 -9.61 0.68 5.36
C SER A 66 -9.29 0.85 6.84
N GLY A 67 -10.28 0.64 7.69
CA GLY A 67 -10.10 0.60 9.13
C GLY A 67 -9.50 1.87 9.70
N SER A 68 -8.61 1.68 10.66
CA SER A 68 -8.01 2.79 11.39
C SER A 68 -7.12 3.68 10.53
N VAL A 69 -6.53 3.13 9.48
CA VAL A 69 -5.67 3.91 8.58
C VAL A 69 -6.47 4.95 7.81
N ASP A 70 -7.63 4.54 7.29
CA ASP A 70 -8.53 5.46 6.58
C ASP A 70 -8.98 6.60 7.50
N GLY A 71 -9.42 6.24 8.70
CA GLY A 71 -9.84 7.22 9.69
C GLY A 71 -8.72 8.17 10.08
N PHE A 72 -7.50 7.64 10.25
CA PHE A 72 -6.35 8.44 10.61
C PHE A 72 -6.02 9.47 9.52
N LEU A 73 -6.03 9.04 8.26
CA LEU A 73 -5.75 9.95 7.15
C LEU A 73 -6.79 11.06 7.06
N LYS A 74 -8.07 10.72 7.14
CA LYS A 74 -9.15 11.70 7.08
C LYS A 74 -9.01 12.75 8.17
N LYS A 75 -8.65 12.32 9.38
CA LYS A 75 -8.43 13.24 10.50
C LYS A 75 -7.24 14.15 10.25
N LYS A 76 -6.15 13.59 9.76
CA LYS A 76 -4.91 14.32 9.52
C LYS A 76 -5.10 15.43 8.49
N ILE A 77 -5.84 15.18 7.44
CA ILE A 77 -6.08 16.16 6.38
C ILE A 77 -7.36 16.95 6.60
N ARG A 78 -7.99 16.81 7.76
CA ARG A 78 -9.22 17.54 8.15
C ARG A 78 -10.37 17.33 7.18
N ASN A 79 -10.54 16.08 6.74
CA ASN A 79 -11.61 15.68 5.82
C ASN A 79 -11.60 16.40 4.47
N LYS A 80 -10.44 16.91 4.06
CA LYS A 80 -10.26 17.47 2.73
C LYS A 80 -10.22 16.35 1.70
N LYS A 81 -10.49 16.70 0.46
CA LYS A 81 -10.33 15.75 -0.64
C LYS A 81 -8.84 15.44 -0.82
N TYR A 82 -8.55 14.19 -1.15
CA TYR A 82 -7.18 13.77 -1.34
C TYR A 82 -7.04 12.83 -2.52
N ASN A 83 -5.82 12.74 -3.02
CA ASN A 83 -5.43 11.76 -4.01
C ASN A 83 -4.18 11.04 -3.53
N ILE A 84 -4.10 9.76 -3.86
CA ILE A 84 -2.92 8.96 -3.56
C ILE A 84 -2.35 8.48 -4.89
N TYR A 85 -1.08 8.78 -5.12
CA TYR A 85 -0.37 8.36 -6.33
C TYR A 85 0.64 7.31 -5.94
N LEU A 86 0.64 6.19 -6.65
CA LEU A 86 1.51 5.05 -6.38
C LEU A 86 2.25 4.66 -7.66
N SER A 87 3.56 4.48 -7.54
CA SER A 87 4.38 3.94 -8.61
C SER A 87 5.21 2.80 -8.06
N LEU A 88 5.23 1.68 -8.77
CA LEU A 88 6.00 0.49 -8.39
C LEU A 88 6.98 0.16 -9.49
N SER A 89 8.18 -0.26 -9.12
CA SER A 89 9.18 -0.69 -10.09
C SER A 89 10.08 -1.77 -9.50
N ASP A 90 10.63 -2.58 -10.40
CA ASP A 90 11.66 -3.57 -10.06
C ASP A 90 13.00 -3.09 -10.57
N ASP A 91 14.02 -3.29 -9.73
CA ASP A 91 15.41 -3.19 -10.11
C ASP A 91 16.12 -4.30 -9.35
N LYS A 92 16.00 -5.51 -9.90
CA LYS A 92 16.35 -6.73 -9.17
C LYS A 92 17.78 -6.69 -8.65
N PRO A 93 17.97 -7.11 -7.38
CA PRO A 93 17.02 -7.80 -6.51
C PRO A 93 16.11 -6.87 -5.73
N TRP A 94 16.05 -5.60 -6.07
CA TRP A 94 15.32 -4.57 -5.30
C TRP A 94 13.93 -4.34 -5.86
N ALA A 95 13.02 -3.97 -4.97
CA ALA A 95 11.69 -3.47 -5.33
C ALA A 95 11.56 -2.05 -4.81
N HIS A 96 11.01 -1.17 -5.62
CA HIS A 96 10.86 0.25 -5.29
C HIS A 96 9.40 0.66 -5.35
N ALA A 97 9.00 1.52 -4.43
CA ALA A 97 7.69 2.12 -4.43
C ALA A 97 7.80 3.60 -4.09
N THR A 98 7.01 4.41 -4.80
CA THR A 98 6.88 5.83 -4.52
C THR A 98 5.42 6.12 -4.25
N VAL A 99 5.14 6.81 -3.14
CA VAL A 99 3.78 7.21 -2.75
C VAL A 99 3.75 8.71 -2.54
N ILE A 100 2.78 9.37 -3.16
CA ILE A 100 2.53 10.79 -2.96
C ILE A 100 1.08 10.94 -2.52
N ILE A 101 0.86 11.62 -1.40
CA ILE A 101 -0.47 11.96 -0.91
C ILE A 101 -0.67 13.45 -1.13
N SER A 102 -1.63 13.80 -1.97
CA SER A 102 -1.96 15.19 -2.28
C SER A 102 -3.36 15.49 -1.74
N TYR A 103 -3.54 16.66 -1.15
CA TYR A 103 -4.85 17.08 -0.65
C TYR A 103 -5.02 18.59 -0.78
N ILE A 104 -6.28 18.99 -0.80
CA ILE A 104 -6.64 20.41 -0.98
C ILE A 104 -7.19 20.95 0.33
#